data_939415926b04159a74b90ea100605282
#
_entry.id   939415926b04159a74b90ea100605282
#
_cell.length_a   1.000
_cell.length_b   1.000
_cell.length_c   1.000
_cell.angle_alpha   90.00
_cell.angle_beta   90.00
_cell.angle_gamma   90.00
#
_symmetry.space_group_name_H-M   'P 1'
#
loop_
_entity.id
_entity.type
_entity.pdbx_description
1 polymer ?
#
loop_
_entity_poly.entity_id
_entity_poly.type
_entity_poly.pdbx_seq_one_letter_code
_entity_poly.pdbx_strand_id
1 'polypeptide(L)'
;MFCPECLQAQLTFCHETSKHKAYLKRIPSSSHAPNCSYNYKYASNSSIKKYITSLSSNQVEDKLNSILHWLTRKNITSNTSTNYSKTNSNNHKNPLLVYDINNSVSGALPQKKVNSYLDPNIIGNDIYLFYGENIKIKQNIIDKNNKKFYLLEFKAKNKNQEWTSRFKIFRNTIRDIIDENAEYYI
;
A
#
# COMPACT_ATOMS: atom_id res chain seq x y z
N MET A 1 -6.61 -2.12 22.03
CA MET A 1 -5.86 -1.64 20.83
C MET A 1 -6.80 -0.85 19.96
N PHE A 2 -6.31 0.17 19.23
CA PHE A 2 -7.13 0.99 18.35
C PHE A 2 -6.74 0.80 16.89
N CYS A 3 -7.64 1.14 15.98
CA CYS A 3 -7.38 1.11 14.54
C CYS A 3 -6.14 1.96 14.20
N PRO A 4 -5.15 1.43 13.49
CA PRO A 4 -3.92 2.16 13.19
C PRO A 4 -4.13 3.33 12.23
N GLU A 5 -5.27 3.38 11.54
CA GLU A 5 -5.57 4.44 10.58
C GLU A 5 -6.35 5.59 11.21
N CYS A 6 -7.48 5.32 11.85
CA CYS A 6 -8.35 6.38 12.37
C CYS A 6 -8.22 6.61 13.88
N LEU A 7 -7.54 5.74 14.61
CA LEU A 7 -7.37 5.75 16.07
C LEU A 7 -8.67 5.80 16.88
N GLN A 8 -9.82 5.58 16.23
CA GLN A 8 -11.14 5.61 16.88
C GLN A 8 -11.69 4.22 17.16
N ALA A 9 -11.70 3.34 16.16
CA ALA A 9 -12.24 2.00 16.32
C ALA A 9 -11.38 1.17 17.26
N GLN A 10 -11.98 0.59 18.28
CA GLN A 10 -11.34 -0.37 19.15
C GLN A 10 -11.22 -1.73 18.47
N LEU A 11 -10.05 -2.34 18.59
CA LEU A 11 -9.74 -3.63 17.99
C LEU A 11 -9.35 -4.65 19.07
N THR A 12 -9.74 -5.89 18.86
CA THR A 12 -9.27 -7.05 19.59
C THR A 12 -8.41 -7.94 18.70
N PHE A 13 -7.41 -8.58 19.28
CA PHE A 13 -6.55 -9.52 18.58
C PHE A 13 -7.22 -10.90 18.60
N CYS A 14 -7.37 -11.50 17.42
CA CYS A 14 -7.83 -12.86 17.25
C CYS A 14 -6.60 -13.73 16.93
N HIS A 15 -6.33 -14.71 17.80
CA HIS A 15 -5.22 -15.63 17.63
C HIS A 15 -5.42 -16.54 16.41
N GLU A 16 -4.32 -17.05 15.90
CA GLU A 16 -4.32 -18.03 14.82
C GLU A 16 -5.02 -19.32 15.26
N THR A 17 -5.76 -19.89 14.34
CA THR A 17 -6.42 -21.19 14.48
C THR A 17 -6.06 -22.07 13.27
N SER A 18 -6.44 -23.33 13.29
CA SER A 18 -6.26 -24.24 12.13
C SER A 18 -6.96 -23.74 10.83
N LYS A 19 -7.95 -22.87 10.95
CA LYS A 19 -8.75 -22.36 9.82
C LYS A 19 -8.41 -20.92 9.41
N HIS A 20 -7.86 -20.11 10.30
CA HIS A 20 -7.61 -18.67 10.08
C HIS A 20 -6.27 -18.25 10.66
N LYS A 21 -5.53 -17.44 9.91
CA LYS A 21 -4.35 -16.74 10.44
C LYS A 21 -4.76 -15.71 11.49
N ALA A 22 -3.84 -15.34 12.38
CA ALA A 22 -4.08 -14.29 13.36
C ALA A 22 -4.47 -12.96 12.67
N TYR A 23 -5.44 -12.24 13.24
CA TYR A 23 -5.93 -10.98 12.68
C TYR A 23 -6.48 -10.04 13.76
N LEU A 24 -6.65 -8.78 13.39
CA LEU A 24 -7.32 -7.78 14.23
C LEU A 24 -8.78 -7.69 13.82
N LYS A 25 -9.68 -7.77 14.82
CA LYS A 25 -11.13 -7.65 14.63
C LYS A 25 -11.63 -6.40 15.34
N ARG A 26 -12.50 -5.65 14.69
CA ARG A 26 -13.19 -4.52 15.31
C ARG A 26 -14.16 -5.02 16.39
N ILE A 27 -14.17 -4.36 17.54
CA ILE A 27 -15.14 -4.60 18.61
C ILE A 27 -16.52 -4.07 18.13
N PRO A 28 -17.61 -4.84 18.28
CA PRO A 28 -18.93 -4.46 17.73
C PRO A 28 -19.45 -3.10 18.20
N SER A 29 -19.17 -2.73 19.45
CA SER A 29 -19.60 -1.46 20.05
C SER A 29 -18.83 -0.23 19.58
N SER A 30 -17.79 -0.40 18.76
CA SER A 30 -17.01 0.73 18.25
C SER A 30 -17.08 0.84 16.72
N SER A 31 -16.89 2.03 16.18
CA SER A 31 -16.94 2.31 14.74
C SER A 31 -15.65 2.99 14.27
N HIS A 32 -15.29 2.74 13.01
CA HIS A 32 -14.25 3.50 12.34
C HIS A 32 -14.73 4.91 12.00
N ALA A 33 -13.79 5.86 11.87
CA ALA A 33 -14.12 7.16 11.30
C ALA A 33 -14.69 7.01 9.88
N PRO A 34 -15.57 7.90 9.42
CA PRO A 34 -16.19 7.79 8.09
C PRO A 34 -15.19 7.67 6.93
N ASN A 35 -14.05 8.33 7.03
CA ASN A 35 -13.00 8.33 6.01
C ASN A 35 -11.93 7.24 6.22
N CYS A 36 -12.12 6.32 7.15
CA CYS A 36 -11.17 5.24 7.39
C CYS A 36 -11.30 4.16 6.31
N SER A 37 -10.19 3.74 5.71
CA SER A 37 -10.23 2.69 4.67
C SER A 37 -10.74 1.35 5.22
N TYR A 38 -10.52 1.05 6.49
CA TYR A 38 -11.03 -0.14 7.16
C TYR A 38 -12.55 -0.14 7.39
N ASN A 39 -13.22 0.97 7.11
CA ASN A 39 -14.69 1.04 7.15
C ASN A 39 -15.33 0.47 5.87
N TYR A 40 -14.54 0.23 4.83
CA TYR A 40 -14.99 -0.19 3.51
C TYR A 40 -14.45 -1.57 3.15
N LYS A 41 -15.20 -2.30 2.34
CA LYS A 41 -14.69 -3.50 1.66
C LYS A 41 -13.65 -3.10 0.62
N TYR A 42 -12.81 -4.03 0.23
CA TYR A 42 -11.90 -3.79 -0.89
C TYR A 42 -12.67 -3.56 -2.18
N ALA A 43 -12.22 -2.57 -2.94
CA ALA A 43 -12.80 -2.30 -4.25
C ALA A 43 -12.50 -3.45 -5.22
N SER A 44 -13.43 -3.74 -6.12
CA SER A 44 -13.22 -4.74 -7.16
C SER A 44 -12.14 -4.30 -8.16
N ASN A 45 -11.48 -5.25 -8.82
CA ASN A 45 -10.52 -4.93 -9.88
C ASN A 45 -11.11 -4.04 -10.97
N SER A 46 -12.38 -4.27 -11.32
CA SER A 46 -13.10 -3.45 -12.30
C SER A 46 -13.24 -2.01 -11.83
N SER A 47 -13.63 -1.80 -10.57
CA SER A 47 -13.75 -0.45 -9.98
C SER A 47 -12.40 0.26 -9.92
N ILE A 48 -11.34 -0.47 -9.50
CA ILE A 48 -9.98 0.08 -9.45
C ILE A 48 -9.50 0.47 -10.85
N LYS A 49 -9.67 -0.40 -11.85
CA LYS A 49 -9.28 -0.11 -13.25
C LYS A 49 -10.00 1.13 -13.78
N LYS A 50 -11.33 1.20 -13.62
CA LYS A 50 -12.12 2.35 -14.06
C LYS A 50 -11.65 3.65 -13.40
N TYR A 51 -11.41 3.60 -12.09
CA TYR A 51 -10.91 4.74 -11.34
C TYR A 51 -9.54 5.19 -11.84
N ILE A 52 -8.55 4.29 -11.96
CA ILE A 52 -7.19 4.64 -12.44
C ILE A 52 -7.25 5.20 -13.88
N THR A 53 -8.06 4.60 -14.75
CA THR A 53 -8.21 5.04 -16.14
C THR A 53 -8.87 6.43 -16.24
N SER A 54 -9.67 6.84 -15.25
CA SER A 54 -10.27 8.18 -15.19
C SER A 54 -9.30 9.27 -14.72
N LEU A 55 -8.14 8.90 -14.18
CA LEU A 55 -7.14 9.84 -13.70
C LEU A 55 -6.11 10.16 -14.80
N SER A 56 -5.66 11.41 -14.86
CA SER A 56 -4.47 11.77 -15.62
C SER A 56 -3.20 11.22 -14.97
N SER A 57 -2.09 11.15 -15.71
CA SER A 57 -0.80 10.70 -15.18
C SER A 57 -0.37 11.50 -13.95
N ASN A 58 -0.53 12.82 -13.96
CA ASN A 58 -0.20 13.69 -12.82
C ASN A 58 -1.09 13.38 -11.60
N GLN A 59 -2.38 13.14 -11.81
CA GLN A 59 -3.29 12.76 -10.71
C GLN A 59 -2.96 11.40 -10.11
N VAL A 60 -2.49 10.45 -10.92
CA VAL A 60 -1.99 9.15 -10.41
C VAL A 60 -0.75 9.36 -9.56
N GLU A 61 0.20 10.17 -10.01
CA GLU A 61 1.42 10.49 -9.28
C GLU A 61 1.11 11.21 -7.96
N ASP A 62 0.27 12.25 -7.98
CA ASP A 62 -0.20 12.95 -6.79
C ASP A 62 -0.86 12.02 -5.78
N LYS A 63 -1.67 11.07 -6.28
CA LYS A 63 -2.31 10.06 -5.42
C LYS A 63 -1.29 9.13 -4.79
N LEU A 64 -0.32 8.63 -5.56
CA LEU A 64 0.74 7.77 -5.04
C LEU A 64 1.59 8.50 -3.99
N ASN A 65 1.96 9.76 -4.25
CA ASN A 65 2.67 10.61 -3.28
C ASN A 65 1.84 10.82 -2.01
N SER A 66 0.54 11.09 -2.15
CA SER A 66 -0.36 11.24 -1.00
C SER A 66 -0.46 9.95 -0.18
N ILE A 67 -0.49 8.78 -0.82
CA ILE A 67 -0.47 7.48 -0.15
C ILE A 67 0.86 7.26 0.57
N LEU A 68 1.98 7.55 -0.08
CA LEU A 68 3.30 7.43 0.52
C LEU A 68 3.41 8.31 1.77
N HIS A 69 3.04 9.57 1.68
CA HIS A 69 2.98 10.47 2.84
C HIS A 69 2.05 9.96 3.94
N TRP A 70 0.91 9.40 3.57
CA TRP A 70 -0.02 8.82 4.53
C TRP A 70 0.59 7.64 5.28
N LEU A 71 1.27 6.75 4.58
CA LEU A 71 1.91 5.55 5.16
C LEU A 71 3.12 5.91 6.04
N THR A 72 3.93 6.91 5.63
CA THR A 72 5.15 7.31 6.35
C THR A 72 4.85 8.16 7.59
N ARG A 73 3.82 9.02 7.58
CA ARG A 73 3.44 9.85 8.75
C ARG A 73 3.09 9.04 9.99
N LYS A 74 2.59 7.81 9.82
CA LYS A 74 2.21 6.96 10.95
C LYS A 74 3.39 6.49 11.82
N ASN A 75 4.61 6.58 11.29
CA ASN A 75 5.81 6.17 12.04
C ASN A 75 6.39 7.28 12.92
N ILE A 76 5.94 8.54 12.77
CA ILE A 76 6.52 9.70 13.48
C ILE A 76 5.77 10.02 14.78
N THR A 77 4.55 9.55 14.97
CA THR A 77 3.68 9.96 16.08
C THR A 77 3.89 9.21 17.40
N SER A 78 4.93 8.39 17.54
CA SER A 78 5.16 7.65 18.79
C SER A 78 5.96 8.39 19.86
N ASN A 79 6.56 9.57 19.60
CA ASN A 79 7.49 10.19 20.56
C ASN A 79 7.36 11.70 20.82
N THR A 80 6.32 12.38 20.36
CA THR A 80 6.15 13.81 20.74
C THR A 80 4.71 14.13 21.07
N SER A 81 4.43 14.27 22.36
CA SER A 81 3.25 14.93 22.90
C SER A 81 3.31 16.44 22.61
N THR A 82 3.08 16.85 21.38
CA THR A 82 2.82 18.25 21.07
C THR A 82 1.33 18.41 20.77
N ASN A 83 0.71 19.31 21.53
CA ASN A 83 -0.67 19.75 21.39
C ASN A 83 -0.97 20.15 19.94
N TYR A 84 -1.45 19.21 19.14
CA TYR A 84 -2.05 19.55 17.85
C TYR A 84 -3.43 20.15 18.13
N SER A 85 -3.53 21.45 18.03
CA SER A 85 -4.79 22.18 17.90
C SER A 85 -5.67 21.45 16.89
N LYS A 86 -6.92 21.22 17.26
CA LYS A 86 -7.99 20.78 16.36
C LYS A 86 -8.18 21.83 15.27
N THR A 87 -7.28 21.85 14.28
CA THR A 87 -7.54 22.60 13.06
C THR A 87 -8.60 21.85 12.29
N ASN A 88 -9.65 22.56 11.96
CA ASN A 88 -10.81 22.15 11.18
C ASN A 88 -10.45 21.10 10.15
N SER A 89 -11.15 19.98 10.19
CA SER A 89 -11.07 18.89 9.22
C SER A 89 -11.58 19.37 7.87
N ASN A 90 -10.76 20.11 7.14
CA ASN A 90 -10.93 20.28 5.71
C ASN A 90 -10.88 18.86 5.11
N ASN A 91 -11.90 18.50 4.36
CA ASN A 91 -12.20 17.25 3.67
C ASN A 91 -11.00 16.64 2.91
N HIS A 92 -9.95 16.26 3.59
CA HIS A 92 -8.88 15.49 2.97
C HIS A 92 -9.41 14.08 2.70
N LYS A 93 -9.77 13.85 1.45
CA LYS A 93 -10.17 12.52 0.97
C LYS A 93 -9.03 11.54 1.31
N ASN A 94 -9.38 10.43 1.96
CA ASN A 94 -8.39 9.39 2.24
C ASN A 94 -7.83 8.84 0.92
N PRO A 95 -6.51 8.89 0.70
CA PRO A 95 -5.91 8.47 -0.57
C PRO A 95 -6.01 6.97 -0.83
N LEU A 96 -6.35 6.17 0.18
CA LEU A 96 -6.58 4.72 0.04
C LEU A 96 -7.98 4.38 -0.45
N LEU A 97 -8.88 5.36 -0.63
CA LEU A 97 -10.23 5.11 -1.11
C LEU A 97 -10.30 5.25 -2.65
N VAL A 98 -11.10 4.37 -3.24
CA VAL A 98 -11.46 4.36 -4.65
C VAL A 98 -12.83 5.01 -4.79
N TYR A 99 -12.96 5.95 -5.71
CA TYR A 99 -14.19 6.67 -5.97
C TYR A 99 -14.79 6.28 -7.33
N ASP A 100 -16.09 6.31 -7.42
CA ASP A 100 -16.80 6.17 -8.68
C ASP A 100 -16.96 7.52 -9.40
N ILE A 101 -17.64 7.51 -10.55
CA ILE A 101 -17.89 8.68 -11.37
C ILE A 101 -18.73 9.76 -10.64
N ASN A 102 -19.52 9.37 -9.65
CA ASN A 102 -20.34 10.24 -8.84
C ASN A 102 -19.62 10.74 -7.57
N ASN A 103 -18.30 10.52 -7.46
CA ASN A 103 -17.51 10.77 -6.25
C ASN A 103 -17.97 10.00 -5.00
N SER A 104 -18.72 8.92 -5.16
CA SER A 104 -19.06 8.01 -4.07
C SER A 104 -17.94 6.99 -3.85
N VAL A 105 -17.77 6.53 -2.61
CA VAL A 105 -16.73 5.55 -2.29
C VAL A 105 -17.14 4.17 -2.79
N SER A 106 -16.41 3.64 -3.77
CA SER A 106 -16.59 2.28 -4.30
C SER A 106 -15.91 1.21 -3.43
N GLY A 107 -14.96 1.60 -2.59
CA GLY A 107 -14.25 0.71 -1.70
C GLY A 107 -12.84 1.20 -1.38
N ALA A 108 -12.08 0.39 -0.64
CA ALA A 108 -10.69 0.66 -0.30
C ALA A 108 -9.73 -0.05 -1.26
N LEU A 109 -8.56 0.55 -1.53
CA LEU A 109 -7.47 -0.12 -2.25
C LEU A 109 -6.93 -1.28 -1.42
N PRO A 110 -6.87 -2.50 -1.94
CA PRO A 110 -6.22 -3.60 -1.26
C PRO A 110 -4.71 -3.36 -1.22
N GLN A 111 -4.11 -3.59 -0.05
CA GLN A 111 -2.70 -3.28 0.22
C GLN A 111 -1.92 -4.54 0.51
N LYS A 112 -0.64 -4.59 0.07
CA LYS A 112 0.32 -5.66 0.36
C LYS A 112 1.66 -5.05 0.77
N LYS A 113 2.13 -5.42 1.95
CA LYS A 113 3.48 -5.02 2.41
C LYS A 113 4.53 -5.92 1.75
N VAL A 114 5.47 -5.31 1.04
CA VAL A 114 6.54 -6.03 0.30
C VAL A 114 7.50 -6.75 1.24
N ASN A 115 7.71 -6.20 2.45
CA ASN A 115 8.55 -6.85 3.47
C ASN A 115 7.98 -8.20 3.95
N SER A 116 6.66 -8.41 3.81
CA SER A 116 6.02 -9.67 4.15
C SER A 116 6.19 -10.70 3.02
N TYR A 117 6.00 -11.98 3.34
CA TYR A 117 5.95 -13.02 2.32
C TYR A 117 4.76 -12.77 1.38
N LEU A 118 5.05 -12.71 0.09
CA LEU A 118 4.05 -12.55 -0.98
C LEU A 118 3.85 -13.91 -1.64
N ASP A 119 2.71 -14.54 -1.39
CA ASP A 119 2.36 -15.80 -2.05
C ASP A 119 1.75 -15.49 -3.44
N PRO A 120 2.39 -15.92 -4.54
CA PRO A 120 1.88 -15.67 -5.89
C PRO A 120 0.48 -16.26 -6.13
N ASN A 121 0.15 -17.38 -5.48
CA ASN A 121 -1.14 -18.03 -5.63
C ASN A 121 -2.27 -17.23 -4.95
N ILE A 122 -1.96 -16.51 -3.87
CA ILE A 122 -2.92 -15.66 -3.16
C ILE A 122 -3.06 -14.30 -3.86
N ILE A 123 -1.96 -13.76 -4.40
CA ILE A 123 -1.99 -12.48 -5.11
C ILE A 123 -2.77 -12.60 -6.41
N GLY A 124 -2.56 -13.69 -7.14
CA GLY A 124 -3.30 -13.97 -8.39
C GLY A 124 -3.25 -12.81 -9.39
N ASN A 125 -4.40 -12.53 -10.01
CA ASN A 125 -4.58 -11.45 -10.99
C ASN A 125 -5.21 -10.18 -10.38
N ASP A 126 -5.26 -10.07 -9.06
CA ASP A 126 -5.85 -8.93 -8.39
C ASP A 126 -4.91 -7.71 -8.42
N ILE A 127 -5.52 -6.52 -8.34
CA ILE A 127 -4.79 -5.25 -8.30
C ILE A 127 -4.55 -4.88 -6.85
N TYR A 128 -3.29 -4.71 -6.48
CA TYR A 128 -2.86 -4.31 -5.15
C TYR A 128 -2.02 -3.04 -5.18
N LEU A 129 -2.13 -2.25 -4.12
CA LEU A 129 -1.13 -1.27 -3.77
C LEU A 129 0.00 -1.98 -3.01
N PHE A 130 1.18 -2.05 -3.59
CA PHE A 130 2.36 -2.54 -2.91
C PHE A 130 3.05 -1.39 -2.20
N TYR A 131 3.47 -1.62 -0.96
CA TYR A 131 4.23 -0.64 -0.19
C TYR A 131 5.27 -1.35 0.67
N GLY A 132 6.34 -0.64 1.00
CA GLY A 132 7.41 -1.19 1.83
C GLY A 132 8.46 -0.16 2.18
N GLU A 133 9.24 -0.47 3.19
CA GLU A 133 10.37 0.32 3.67
C GLU A 133 11.63 -0.53 3.66
N ASN A 134 12.78 0.11 3.48
CA ASN A 134 14.07 -0.58 3.37
C ASN A 134 14.06 -1.65 2.27
N ILE A 135 13.61 -1.27 1.08
CA ILE A 135 13.53 -2.12 -0.11
C ILE A 135 14.73 -1.82 -1.01
N LYS A 136 15.45 -2.84 -1.43
CA LYS A 136 16.45 -2.71 -2.50
C LYS A 136 15.83 -2.99 -3.85
N ILE A 137 16.18 -2.17 -4.82
CA ILE A 137 15.74 -2.33 -6.21
C ILE A 137 16.96 -2.62 -7.06
N LYS A 138 16.92 -3.75 -7.76
CA LYS A 138 17.97 -4.12 -8.72
C LYS A 138 17.43 -4.04 -10.14
N GLN A 139 18.17 -3.37 -11.01
CA GLN A 139 17.82 -3.29 -12.42
C GLN A 139 18.66 -4.30 -13.25
N ASN A 140 17.98 -5.21 -13.91
CA ASN A 140 18.61 -6.16 -14.82
C ASN A 140 18.21 -5.84 -16.26
N ILE A 141 19.17 -5.86 -17.16
CA ILE A 141 18.94 -5.70 -18.60
C ILE A 141 18.90 -7.08 -19.22
N ILE A 142 17.82 -7.38 -19.94
CA ILE A 142 17.67 -8.63 -20.70
C ILE A 142 17.69 -8.25 -22.17
N ASP A 143 18.68 -8.77 -22.91
CA ASP A 143 18.76 -8.64 -24.36
C ASP A 143 18.15 -9.90 -24.98
N LYS A 144 17.08 -9.73 -25.76
CA LYS A 144 16.42 -10.82 -26.47
C LYS A 144 15.96 -10.35 -27.83
N ASN A 145 16.44 -11.03 -28.90
CA ASN A 145 16.07 -10.71 -30.29
C ASN A 145 16.34 -9.24 -30.67
N ASN A 146 17.51 -8.71 -30.33
CA ASN A 146 17.91 -7.31 -30.54
C ASN A 146 16.99 -6.27 -29.89
N LYS A 147 16.18 -6.69 -28.90
CA LYS A 147 15.36 -5.80 -28.07
C LYS A 147 15.83 -5.88 -26.63
N LYS A 148 16.10 -4.72 -26.04
CA LYS A 148 16.45 -4.60 -24.61
C LYS A 148 15.18 -4.47 -23.78
N PHE A 149 15.06 -5.33 -22.80
CA PHE A 149 14.00 -5.27 -21.77
C PHE A 149 14.66 -5.00 -20.41
N TYR A 150 13.96 -4.30 -19.58
CA TYR A 150 14.43 -3.94 -18.25
C TYR A 150 13.57 -4.66 -17.22
N LEU A 151 14.23 -5.32 -16.30
CA LEU A 151 13.59 -6.04 -15.20
C LEU A 151 14.00 -5.38 -13.89
N LEU A 152 13.02 -4.81 -13.19
CA LEU A 152 13.21 -4.31 -11.84
C LEU A 152 12.90 -5.44 -10.85
N GLU A 153 13.88 -5.82 -10.07
CA GLU A 153 13.74 -6.80 -9.00
C GLU A 153 13.70 -6.09 -7.65
N PHE A 154 12.60 -6.28 -6.93
CA PHE A 154 12.39 -5.72 -5.59
C PHE A 154 12.78 -6.74 -4.54
N LYS A 155 13.68 -6.35 -3.63
CA LYS A 155 14.22 -7.21 -2.58
C LYS A 155 13.91 -6.62 -1.21
N ALA A 156 13.52 -7.48 -0.28
CA ALA A 156 13.36 -7.13 1.13
C ALA A 156 14.10 -8.15 2.00
N LYS A 157 14.51 -7.73 3.18
CA LYS A 157 15.11 -8.63 4.16
C LYS A 157 14.10 -9.66 4.65
N ASN A 158 14.55 -10.91 4.77
CA ASN A 158 13.80 -11.99 5.41
C ASN A 158 13.98 -11.95 6.94
N LYS A 159 13.44 -12.93 7.65
CA LYS A 159 13.60 -13.06 9.10
C LYS A 159 15.06 -13.21 9.52
N ASN A 160 15.91 -13.77 8.66
CA ASN A 160 17.35 -13.96 8.89
C ASN A 160 18.20 -12.76 8.47
N GLN A 161 17.58 -11.60 8.16
CA GLN A 161 18.23 -10.39 7.65
C GLN A 161 18.90 -10.53 6.28
N GLU A 162 18.56 -11.57 5.51
CA GLU A 162 19.09 -11.79 4.16
C GLU A 162 18.18 -11.13 3.12
N TRP A 163 18.79 -10.54 2.07
CA TRP A 163 18.07 -9.95 0.96
C TRP A 163 17.45 -11.01 0.05
N THR A 164 16.13 -11.07 0.01
CA THR A 164 15.37 -12.01 -0.82
C THR A 164 14.51 -11.29 -1.83
N SER A 165 14.45 -11.82 -3.05
CA SER A 165 13.56 -11.31 -4.11
C SER A 165 12.10 -11.46 -3.67
N ARG A 166 11.29 -10.42 -3.85
CA ARG A 166 9.86 -10.41 -3.54
C ARG A 166 9.00 -10.49 -4.78
N PHE A 167 9.29 -9.63 -5.75
CA PHE A 167 8.66 -9.65 -7.06
C PHE A 167 9.53 -8.94 -8.09
N LYS A 168 9.15 -9.07 -9.35
CA LYS A 168 9.85 -8.47 -10.48
C LYS A 168 8.87 -7.76 -11.39
N ILE A 169 9.25 -6.57 -11.88
CA ILE A 169 8.45 -5.80 -12.83
C ILE A 169 9.19 -5.74 -14.17
N PHE A 170 8.52 -6.14 -15.22
CA PHE A 170 9.01 -6.01 -16.59
C PHE A 170 8.74 -4.60 -17.11
N ARG A 171 9.75 -3.96 -17.70
CA ARG A 171 9.62 -2.65 -18.34
C ARG A 171 10.26 -2.65 -19.74
N ASN A 172 9.62 -1.97 -20.68
CA ASN A 172 10.16 -1.83 -22.04
C ASN A 172 11.23 -0.75 -22.14
N THR A 173 11.29 0.19 -21.20
CA THR A 173 12.20 1.34 -21.20
C THR A 173 12.77 1.61 -19.82
N ILE A 174 13.99 2.15 -19.77
CA ILE A 174 14.54 2.76 -18.55
C ILE A 174 13.83 4.10 -18.36
N ARG A 175 13.21 4.30 -17.19
CA ARG A 175 12.57 5.56 -16.83
C ARG A 175 13.23 6.22 -15.62
N ASP A 176 13.86 5.43 -14.77
CA ASP A 176 14.38 5.88 -13.49
C ASP A 176 15.85 5.52 -13.36
N ILE A 177 16.63 6.40 -12.74
CA ILE A 177 17.98 6.10 -12.30
C ILE A 177 17.86 5.42 -10.93
N ILE A 178 18.27 4.15 -10.86
CA ILE A 178 18.18 3.37 -9.63
C ILE A 178 19.60 3.21 -9.07
N ASP A 179 19.79 3.65 -7.81
CA ASP A 179 20.96 3.30 -7.04
C ASP A 179 20.74 1.95 -6.36
N GLU A 180 21.39 0.89 -6.85
CA GLU A 180 21.23 -0.47 -6.31
C GLU A 180 21.74 -0.63 -4.88
N ASN A 181 22.53 0.34 -4.36
CA ASN A 181 23.02 0.34 -2.98
C ASN A 181 22.07 1.05 -2.02
N ALA A 182 21.17 1.89 -2.54
CA ALA A 182 20.20 2.61 -1.73
C ALA A 182 19.08 1.69 -1.22
N GLU A 183 18.49 2.06 -0.10
CA GLU A 183 17.26 1.47 0.42
C GLU A 183 16.11 2.45 0.19
N TYR A 184 15.01 1.96 -0.37
CA TYR A 184 13.88 2.77 -0.82
C TYR A 184 12.64 2.56 0.05
N TYR A 185 11.84 3.62 0.13
CA TYR A 185 10.42 3.52 0.43
C TYR A 185 9.65 3.40 -0.90
N ILE A 186 8.73 2.45 -0.97
CA ILE A 186 7.91 2.23 -2.18
C ILE A 186 6.44 2.16 -1.80
#